data_ea5234caf08de1cb4cb9089c9507db66
#
_entry.id   ea5234caf08de1cb4cb9089c9507db66
#
_cell.length_a   1.000
_cell.length_b   1.000
_cell.length_c   1.000
_cell.angle_alpha   90.00
_cell.angle_beta   90.00
_cell.angle_gamma   90.00
#
_symmetry.space_group_name_H-M   'P 1'
#
loop_
_entity.id
_entity.type
_entity.pdbx_description
1 polymer ?
#
loop_
_entity_poly.entity_id
_entity_poly.type
_entity_poly.pdbx_seq_one_letter_code
_entity_poly.pdbx_strand_id
1 'polypeptide(L)'
;MKKITILALLLTWGTATWAEENENQKTEEHKQVEESKRTSWNKYLHGYQYQARVAYNIGGTAPIGLPATIRTLHSYTLQPNFSLGIDAYHPLSGKWGFVGGLHFENKGMKIDAGVKNYYMRIVRGGDELKGIFTGNVVTKVDMSLITVPLQATYDICDNLRFKLGPYVSYVTSKKFEGWAYDGYLRRQEEGHPKGDPTGQKVKLGHDEGERGDYDFSDDMRNWQVGVDFGIDWRLNNRWGSCADLSWGLNGIFKKDFETIEQTMYPIYGSIGITYQLK
;
A
#
# COMPACT_ATOMS: atom_id res chain seq x y z
N MET A 1 -2.48 -22.22 -78.32
CA MET A 1 -2.31 -22.53 -76.89
C MET A 1 -1.15 -21.78 -76.23
N LYS A 2 -0.15 -21.21 -76.91
CA LYS A 2 0.98 -20.46 -76.28
C LYS A 2 0.68 -19.04 -75.82
N LYS A 3 -0.41 -18.38 -76.30
CA LYS A 3 -0.75 -16.98 -75.90
C LYS A 3 -1.55 -16.86 -74.60
N ILE A 4 -2.24 -17.91 -74.15
CA ILE A 4 -3.01 -17.91 -72.91
C ILE A 4 -2.11 -18.10 -71.68
N THR A 5 -1.02 -18.84 -71.82
CA THR A 5 -0.06 -19.10 -70.74
C THR A 5 0.76 -17.85 -70.34
N ILE A 6 1.06 -16.96 -71.28
CA ILE A 6 1.78 -15.70 -71.03
C ILE A 6 0.89 -14.69 -70.32
N LEU A 7 -0.40 -14.63 -70.58
CA LEU A 7 -1.33 -13.74 -69.93
C LEU A 7 -1.62 -14.13 -68.47
N ALA A 8 -1.62 -15.44 -68.15
CA ALA A 8 -1.76 -15.95 -66.80
C ALA A 8 -0.54 -15.66 -65.94
N LEU A 9 0.68 -15.75 -66.51
CA LEU A 9 1.93 -15.41 -65.84
C LEU A 9 2.07 -13.91 -65.54
N LEU A 10 1.59 -13.03 -66.39
CA LEU A 10 1.60 -11.59 -66.18
C LEU A 10 0.61 -11.15 -65.12
N LEU A 11 -0.56 -11.80 -65.00
CA LEU A 11 -1.54 -11.56 -63.96
C LEU A 11 -1.07 -12.02 -62.56
N THR A 12 -0.35 -13.15 -62.47
CA THR A 12 0.18 -13.62 -61.19
C THR A 12 1.38 -12.78 -60.72
N TRP A 13 2.18 -12.23 -61.62
CA TRP A 13 3.26 -11.29 -61.25
C TRP A 13 2.72 -9.93 -60.79
N GLY A 14 1.69 -9.41 -61.47
CA GLY A 14 1.05 -8.16 -61.06
C GLY A 14 0.37 -8.21 -59.67
N THR A 15 -0.22 -9.36 -59.30
CA THR A 15 -0.83 -9.52 -57.97
C THR A 15 0.23 -9.75 -56.85
N ALA A 16 1.35 -10.42 -57.17
CA ALA A 16 2.44 -10.60 -56.19
C ALA A 16 3.16 -9.29 -55.87
N THR A 17 3.47 -8.46 -56.86
CA THR A 17 4.08 -7.14 -56.66
C THR A 17 3.13 -6.20 -55.94
N TRP A 18 1.83 -6.24 -56.19
CA TRP A 18 0.82 -5.41 -55.51
C TRP A 18 0.60 -5.82 -54.05
N ALA A 19 0.72 -7.12 -53.74
CA ALA A 19 0.65 -7.64 -52.39
C ALA A 19 1.89 -7.23 -51.56
N GLU A 20 3.09 -7.33 -52.13
CA GLU A 20 4.36 -6.91 -51.52
C GLU A 20 4.39 -5.38 -51.26
N GLU A 21 3.92 -4.60 -52.22
CA GLU A 21 3.85 -3.13 -52.09
C GLU A 21 2.87 -2.70 -50.96
N ASN A 22 1.74 -3.39 -50.84
CA ASN A 22 0.75 -3.14 -49.76
C ASN A 22 1.24 -3.60 -48.39
N GLU A 23 2.01 -4.69 -48.30
CA GLU A 23 2.63 -5.12 -47.04
C GLU A 23 3.75 -4.17 -46.60
N ASN A 24 4.55 -3.69 -47.53
CA ASN A 24 5.57 -2.70 -47.28
C ASN A 24 4.98 -1.36 -46.86
N GLN A 25 3.92 -0.87 -47.49
CA GLN A 25 3.20 0.34 -47.06
C GLN A 25 2.63 0.23 -45.65
N LYS A 26 1.98 -0.87 -45.32
CA LYS A 26 1.48 -1.11 -43.96
C LYS A 26 2.60 -1.15 -42.91
N THR A 27 3.72 -1.71 -43.25
CA THR A 27 4.89 -1.80 -42.37
C THR A 27 5.53 -0.43 -42.15
N GLU A 28 5.61 0.39 -43.19
CA GLU A 28 6.10 1.78 -43.10
C GLU A 28 5.13 2.67 -42.33
N GLU A 29 3.82 2.55 -42.52
CA GLU A 29 2.81 3.26 -41.74
C GLU A 29 2.88 2.88 -40.26
N HIS A 30 3.03 1.59 -39.93
CA HIS A 30 3.23 1.15 -38.54
C HIS A 30 4.50 1.72 -37.92
N LYS A 31 5.60 1.74 -38.63
CA LYS A 31 6.85 2.34 -38.17
C LYS A 31 6.71 3.86 -37.95
N GLN A 32 6.08 4.57 -38.85
CA GLN A 32 5.85 6.00 -38.71
C GLN A 32 4.92 6.35 -37.52
N VAL A 33 3.90 5.52 -37.27
CA VAL A 33 3.01 5.68 -36.10
C VAL A 33 3.77 5.38 -34.81
N GLU A 34 4.62 4.36 -34.77
CA GLU A 34 5.45 4.07 -33.59
C GLU A 34 6.51 5.15 -33.34
N GLU A 35 7.18 5.64 -34.39
CA GLU A 35 8.12 6.76 -34.25
C GLU A 35 7.44 8.06 -33.81
N SER A 36 6.27 8.35 -34.36
CA SER A 36 5.47 9.50 -33.94
C SER A 36 5.03 9.39 -32.47
N LYS A 37 4.57 8.25 -32.03
CA LYS A 37 4.25 7.98 -30.61
C LYS A 37 5.50 8.12 -29.74
N ARG A 38 6.62 7.54 -30.12
CA ARG A 38 7.89 7.58 -29.38
C ARG A 38 8.42 9.01 -29.27
N THR A 39 8.30 9.82 -30.32
CA THR A 39 8.71 11.23 -30.34
C THR A 39 7.79 12.07 -29.47
N SER A 40 6.48 11.81 -29.50
CA SER A 40 5.48 12.45 -28.64
C SER A 40 5.76 12.15 -27.17
N TRP A 41 5.95 10.87 -26.79
CA TRP A 41 6.29 10.50 -25.43
C TRP A 41 7.60 11.12 -24.95
N ASN A 42 8.63 11.16 -25.77
CA ASN A 42 9.89 11.82 -25.44
C ASN A 42 9.71 13.34 -25.17
N LYS A 43 8.82 14.00 -25.88
CA LYS A 43 8.51 15.42 -25.67
C LYS A 43 7.82 15.65 -24.32
N TYR A 44 6.91 14.75 -23.89
CA TYR A 44 6.25 14.84 -22.59
C TYR A 44 7.17 14.45 -21.43
N LEU A 45 8.17 13.60 -21.66
CA LEU A 45 9.15 13.18 -20.66
C LEU A 45 10.35 14.13 -20.53
N HIS A 46 10.45 15.14 -21.40
CA HIS A 46 11.46 16.18 -21.28
C HIS A 46 11.18 17.11 -20.09
N GLY A 47 12.16 17.25 -19.20
CA GLY A 47 12.05 18.06 -17.98
C GLY A 47 11.73 17.29 -16.71
N TYR A 48 11.47 15.98 -16.79
CA TYR A 48 11.34 15.14 -15.60
C TYR A 48 12.69 14.57 -15.18
N GLN A 49 12.91 14.53 -13.88
CA GLN A 49 14.03 13.83 -13.24
C GLN A 49 13.48 12.57 -12.59
N TYR A 50 14.10 11.44 -12.86
CA TYR A 50 13.67 10.16 -12.33
C TYR A 50 14.62 9.69 -11.24
N GLN A 51 14.06 9.23 -10.13
CA GLN A 51 14.84 8.65 -9.04
C GLN A 51 14.25 7.31 -8.61
N ALA A 52 15.13 6.34 -8.34
CA ALA A 52 14.77 5.14 -7.62
C ALA A 52 14.91 5.38 -6.12
N ARG A 53 14.05 4.74 -5.32
CA ARG A 53 14.10 4.82 -3.86
C ARG A 53 14.01 3.43 -3.22
N VAL A 54 14.73 3.27 -2.12
CA VAL A 54 14.63 2.13 -1.23
C VAL A 54 14.56 2.66 0.19
N ALA A 55 13.54 2.27 0.95
CA ALA A 55 13.35 2.73 2.31
C ALA A 55 12.90 1.61 3.24
N TYR A 56 13.13 1.80 4.53
CA TYR A 56 12.62 0.98 5.60
C TYR A 56 11.46 1.70 6.28
N ASN A 57 10.32 1.01 6.47
CA ASN A 57 9.13 1.58 7.07
C ASN A 57 9.04 1.19 8.55
N ILE A 58 8.78 2.16 9.41
CA ILE A 58 8.59 2.00 10.86
C ILE A 58 7.28 2.65 11.23
N GLY A 59 6.42 1.94 11.92
CA GLY A 59 5.15 2.51 12.33
C GLY A 59 4.12 1.44 12.62
N GLY A 60 2.89 1.82 12.60
CA GLY A 60 1.82 0.89 12.92
C GLY A 60 0.46 1.41 12.53
N THR A 61 -0.52 0.59 12.82
CA THR A 61 -1.93 0.91 12.64
C THR A 61 -2.53 1.07 14.03
N ALA A 62 -2.97 2.28 14.33
CA ALA A 62 -3.44 2.65 15.66
C ALA A 62 -4.66 3.56 15.60
N PRO A 63 -5.51 3.57 16.62
CA PRO A 63 -6.54 4.58 16.77
C PRO A 63 -5.90 5.93 17.08
N ILE A 64 -6.50 7.00 16.59
CA ILE A 64 -6.12 8.37 16.98
C ILE A 64 -6.69 8.63 18.39
N GLY A 65 -5.75 8.72 19.35
CA GLY A 65 -6.10 8.71 20.77
C GLY A 65 -6.23 7.27 21.29
N LEU A 66 -5.31 6.86 22.17
CA LEU A 66 -5.37 5.53 22.78
C LEU A 66 -6.64 5.39 23.60
N PRO A 67 -7.47 4.36 23.34
CA PRO A 67 -8.67 4.11 24.12
C PRO A 67 -8.33 3.76 25.56
N ALA A 68 -9.20 4.17 26.48
CA ALA A 68 -9.06 3.84 27.89
C ALA A 68 -9.07 2.32 28.17
N THR A 69 -9.51 1.52 27.21
CA THR A 69 -9.50 0.06 27.30
C THR A 69 -8.12 -0.56 27.12
N ILE A 70 -7.19 0.12 26.44
CA ILE A 70 -5.76 -0.27 26.35
C ILE A 70 -5.07 0.31 27.58
N ARG A 71 -4.54 -0.54 28.45
CA ARG A 71 -3.93 -0.16 29.74
C ARG A 71 -2.43 -0.09 29.69
N THR A 72 -1.82 -1.04 29.00
CA THR A 72 -0.36 -1.16 28.92
C THR A 72 0.04 -1.64 27.53
N LEU A 73 1.15 -1.15 27.02
CA LEU A 73 1.83 -1.72 25.87
C LEU A 73 3.04 -2.49 26.41
N HIS A 74 3.01 -3.82 26.30
CA HIS A 74 4.08 -4.69 26.79
C HIS A 74 5.24 -4.73 25.82
N SER A 75 4.95 -4.85 24.52
CA SER A 75 5.99 -4.85 23.50
C SER A 75 5.48 -4.32 22.16
N TYR A 76 6.41 -3.74 21.41
CA TYR A 76 6.28 -3.45 19.99
C TYR A 76 7.43 -4.12 19.26
N THR A 77 7.14 -5.03 18.34
CA THR A 77 8.15 -5.73 17.56
C THR A 77 8.24 -5.15 16.17
N LEU A 78 9.42 -4.63 15.82
CA LEU A 78 9.73 -4.18 14.46
C LEU A 78 9.55 -5.33 13.47
N GLN A 79 8.86 -5.05 12.38
CA GLN A 79 8.68 -5.99 11.27
C GLN A 79 9.64 -5.63 10.13
N PRO A 80 10.01 -6.59 9.26
CA PRO A 80 10.84 -6.32 8.09
C PRO A 80 10.05 -5.59 7.01
N ASN A 81 9.72 -4.33 7.26
CA ASN A 81 8.94 -3.50 6.36
C ASN A 81 9.86 -2.72 5.43
N PHE A 82 9.60 -2.74 4.14
CA PHE A 82 10.38 -2.01 3.16
C PHE A 82 9.50 -1.29 2.15
N SER A 83 10.07 -0.29 1.49
CA SER A 83 9.48 0.43 0.38
C SER A 83 10.48 0.47 -0.77
N LEU A 84 10.02 0.12 -1.96
CA LEU A 84 10.75 0.22 -3.21
C LEU A 84 9.92 1.08 -4.15
N GLY A 85 10.53 2.07 -4.81
CA GLY A 85 9.76 2.96 -5.67
C GLY A 85 10.59 3.64 -6.73
N ILE A 86 9.86 4.21 -7.67
CA ILE A 86 10.38 5.13 -8.69
C ILE A 86 9.54 6.39 -8.62
N ASP A 87 10.22 7.52 -8.51
CA ASP A 87 9.63 8.86 -8.51
C ASP A 87 10.02 9.63 -9.76
N ALA A 88 9.08 10.42 -10.26
CA ALA A 88 9.27 11.38 -11.33
C ALA A 88 9.05 12.79 -10.76
N TYR A 89 10.11 13.56 -10.69
CA TYR A 89 10.10 14.95 -10.27
C TYR A 89 10.02 15.87 -11.47
N HIS A 90 9.16 16.87 -11.39
CA HIS A 90 9.05 17.93 -12.38
C HIS A 90 9.18 19.31 -11.70
N PRO A 91 10.21 20.10 -12.05
CA PRO A 91 10.34 21.48 -11.57
C PRO A 91 9.25 22.34 -12.22
N LEU A 92 8.59 23.19 -11.43
CA LEU A 92 7.56 24.12 -11.93
C LEU A 92 8.13 25.52 -12.09
N SER A 93 8.22 26.27 -11.04
CA SER A 93 8.71 27.66 -11.05
C SER A 93 9.43 28.00 -9.75
N GLY A 94 10.59 28.65 -9.87
CA GLY A 94 11.40 29.00 -8.71
C GLY A 94 11.85 27.77 -7.91
N LYS A 95 11.40 27.70 -6.65
CA LYS A 95 11.73 26.60 -5.73
C LYS A 95 10.65 25.51 -5.68
N TRP A 96 9.58 25.66 -6.45
CA TRP A 96 8.47 24.73 -6.44
C TRP A 96 8.60 23.66 -7.52
N GLY A 97 8.10 22.48 -7.21
CA GLY A 97 8.02 21.36 -8.13
C GLY A 97 6.89 20.41 -7.74
N PHE A 98 6.84 19.31 -8.44
CA PHE A 98 5.86 18.25 -8.24
C PHE A 98 6.55 16.89 -8.35
N VAL A 99 6.17 15.96 -7.49
CA VAL A 99 6.60 14.54 -7.54
C VAL A 99 5.38 13.66 -7.66
N GLY A 100 5.42 12.75 -8.63
CA GLY A 100 4.54 11.61 -8.70
C GLY A 100 5.38 10.34 -8.76
N GLY A 101 4.91 9.26 -8.17
CA GLY A 101 5.68 8.02 -8.10
C GLY A 101 4.83 6.76 -8.13
N LEU A 102 5.51 5.63 -8.15
CA LEU A 102 4.92 4.32 -7.95
C LEU A 102 5.79 3.57 -6.95
N HIS A 103 5.20 3.21 -5.81
CA HIS A 103 5.90 2.53 -4.73
C HIS A 103 5.26 1.18 -4.45
N PHE A 104 6.07 0.17 -4.23
CA PHE A 104 5.69 -1.08 -3.59
C PHE A 104 6.14 -1.03 -2.13
N GLU A 105 5.21 -1.23 -1.20
CA GLU A 105 5.46 -1.06 0.22
C GLU A 105 4.95 -2.23 1.02
N ASN A 106 5.72 -2.63 2.04
CA ASN A 106 5.24 -3.48 3.12
C ASN A 106 5.08 -2.63 4.38
N LYS A 107 3.92 -2.76 5.02
CA LYS A 107 3.58 -2.06 6.26
C LYS A 107 3.03 -3.06 7.25
N GLY A 108 3.79 -3.39 8.26
CA GLY A 108 3.44 -4.35 9.28
C GLY A 108 3.78 -3.89 10.67
N MET A 109 3.07 -4.42 11.66
CA MET A 109 3.36 -4.26 13.08
C MET A 109 3.00 -5.53 13.84
N LYS A 110 3.68 -5.75 14.96
CA LYS A 110 3.28 -6.72 15.97
C LYS A 110 3.36 -6.05 17.33
N ILE A 111 2.26 -6.05 18.05
CA ILE A 111 2.15 -5.47 19.40
C ILE A 111 1.63 -6.53 20.37
N ASP A 112 2.03 -6.40 21.63
CA ASP A 112 1.46 -7.08 22.76
C ASP A 112 1.02 -6.03 23.78
N ALA A 113 -0.25 -6.08 24.17
CA ALA A 113 -0.88 -5.06 25.01
C ALA A 113 -1.80 -5.66 26.05
N GLY A 114 -1.79 -5.08 27.26
CA GLY A 114 -2.76 -5.35 28.30
C GLY A 114 -4.03 -4.53 28.10
N VAL A 115 -5.19 -5.18 28.05
CA VAL A 115 -6.50 -4.55 27.83
C VAL A 115 -7.45 -4.82 28.99
N LYS A 116 -8.38 -3.91 29.19
CA LYS A 116 -9.46 -4.05 30.18
C LYS A 116 -10.77 -3.59 29.58
N ASN A 117 -11.80 -4.44 29.71
CA ASN A 117 -13.13 -4.18 29.16
C ASN A 117 -13.11 -3.91 27.65
N TYR A 118 -12.28 -4.65 26.92
CA TYR A 118 -12.12 -4.52 25.47
C TYR A 118 -13.11 -5.45 24.76
N TYR A 119 -14.01 -4.89 23.96
CA TYR A 119 -14.95 -5.70 23.20
C TYR A 119 -14.23 -6.39 22.04
N MET A 120 -14.41 -7.70 21.91
CA MET A 120 -13.78 -8.47 20.85
C MET A 120 -14.56 -9.75 20.49
N ARG A 121 -14.23 -10.27 19.34
CA ARG A 121 -14.68 -11.56 18.82
C ARG A 121 -13.44 -12.44 18.67
N ILE A 122 -13.49 -13.62 19.26
CA ILE A 122 -12.42 -14.60 19.25
C ILE A 122 -12.97 -15.99 18.90
N VAL A 123 -12.10 -16.86 18.40
CA VAL A 123 -12.40 -18.29 18.21
C VAL A 123 -11.56 -19.09 19.18
N ARG A 124 -12.20 -20.01 19.89
CA ARG A 124 -11.54 -20.93 20.81
C ARG A 124 -12.12 -22.32 20.64
N GLY A 125 -11.25 -23.31 20.31
CA GLY A 125 -11.70 -24.71 20.13
C GLY A 125 -12.73 -24.88 19.02
N GLY A 126 -12.81 -23.96 18.05
CA GLY A 126 -13.79 -23.96 16.97
C GLY A 126 -15.07 -23.16 17.27
N ASP A 127 -15.27 -22.72 18.51
CA ASP A 127 -16.42 -21.90 18.89
C ASP A 127 -16.11 -20.41 18.81
N GLU A 128 -17.01 -19.65 18.19
CA GLU A 128 -16.94 -18.20 18.17
C GLU A 128 -17.50 -17.62 19.49
N LEU A 129 -16.70 -16.80 20.13
CA LEU A 129 -17.04 -16.12 21.38
C LEU A 129 -16.98 -14.61 21.16
N LYS A 130 -18.08 -13.90 21.50
CA LYS A 130 -18.16 -12.44 21.49
C LYS A 130 -18.35 -11.92 22.90
N GLY A 131 -17.72 -10.82 23.25
CA GLY A 131 -17.91 -10.20 24.56
C GLY A 131 -16.81 -9.24 24.98
N ILE A 132 -16.79 -8.93 26.26
CA ILE A 132 -15.82 -8.03 26.89
C ILE A 132 -14.65 -8.84 27.43
N PHE A 133 -13.46 -8.57 26.94
CA PHE A 133 -12.23 -9.22 27.37
C PHE A 133 -11.42 -8.32 28.32
N THR A 134 -10.79 -8.94 29.28
CA THR A 134 -9.77 -8.35 30.17
C THR A 134 -8.63 -9.33 30.28
N GLY A 135 -7.43 -8.90 29.90
CA GLY A 135 -6.21 -9.72 29.81
C GLY A 135 -5.21 -9.14 28.84
N ASN A 136 -4.45 -9.99 28.16
CA ASN A 136 -3.43 -9.60 27.21
C ASN A 136 -3.86 -9.93 25.76
N VAL A 137 -3.47 -9.09 24.81
CA VAL A 137 -3.81 -9.24 23.40
C VAL A 137 -2.56 -9.02 22.55
N VAL A 138 -2.22 -10.02 21.75
CA VAL A 138 -1.23 -9.86 20.68
C VAL A 138 -1.96 -9.55 19.39
N THR A 139 -1.57 -8.47 18.72
CA THR A 139 -2.08 -8.10 17.41
C THR A 139 -0.94 -8.04 16.41
N LYS A 140 -1.14 -8.66 15.27
CA LYS A 140 -0.24 -8.64 14.13
C LYS A 140 -0.98 -8.12 12.90
N VAL A 141 -0.40 -7.10 12.29
CA VAL A 141 -0.90 -6.50 11.06
C VAL A 141 0.19 -6.58 10.02
N ASP A 142 -0.13 -7.08 8.83
CA ASP A 142 0.76 -7.10 7.68
C ASP A 142 -0.02 -6.66 6.44
N MET A 143 0.52 -5.70 5.71
CA MET A 143 -0.06 -5.19 4.47
C MET A 143 1.02 -5.03 3.41
N SER A 144 0.72 -5.48 2.19
CA SER A 144 1.50 -5.13 1.00
C SER A 144 0.68 -4.20 0.13
N LEU A 145 1.28 -3.11 -0.31
CA LEU A 145 0.58 -2.02 -1.00
C LEU A 145 1.31 -1.61 -2.27
N ILE A 146 0.52 -1.20 -3.26
CA ILE A 146 1.00 -0.41 -4.38
C ILE A 146 0.50 1.01 -4.14
N THR A 147 1.43 1.95 -3.96
CA THR A 147 1.14 3.35 -3.59
C THR A 147 1.53 4.30 -4.70
N VAL A 148 0.65 5.23 -5.00
CA VAL A 148 0.87 6.34 -5.92
C VAL A 148 0.85 7.65 -5.11
N PRO A 149 2.00 8.21 -4.74
CA PRO A 149 2.09 9.53 -4.14
C PRO A 149 1.96 10.61 -5.21
N LEU A 150 1.33 11.73 -4.83
CA LEU A 150 1.20 12.94 -5.62
C LEU A 150 1.54 14.14 -4.74
N GLN A 151 2.78 14.61 -4.81
CA GLN A 151 3.32 15.56 -3.83
C GLN A 151 3.77 16.85 -4.48
N ALA A 152 3.36 17.97 -3.92
CA ALA A 152 4.02 19.26 -4.16
C ALA A 152 5.36 19.26 -3.43
N THR A 153 6.36 19.88 -4.04
CA THR A 153 7.70 19.97 -3.48
C THR A 153 8.16 21.42 -3.39
N TYR A 154 8.98 21.68 -2.38
CA TYR A 154 9.62 22.98 -2.19
C TYR A 154 11.10 22.77 -1.86
N ASP A 155 11.98 23.33 -2.71
CA ASP A 155 13.44 23.26 -2.50
C ASP A 155 13.83 24.34 -1.46
N ILE A 156 14.07 23.91 -0.22
CA ILE A 156 14.49 24.80 0.87
C ILE A 156 15.86 25.40 0.54
N CYS A 157 16.78 24.52 0.14
CA CYS A 157 18.10 24.85 -0.41
C CYS A 157 18.47 23.83 -1.49
N ASP A 158 19.65 23.98 -2.10
CA ASP A 158 20.09 23.16 -3.24
C ASP A 158 20.10 21.65 -2.93
N ASN A 159 20.28 21.30 -1.67
CA ASN A 159 20.40 19.91 -1.24
C ASN A 159 19.20 19.37 -0.46
N LEU A 160 18.24 20.23 -0.07
CA LEU A 160 17.14 19.84 0.79
C LEU A 160 15.80 20.19 0.17
N ARG A 161 14.98 19.20 -0.09
CA ARG A 161 13.64 19.29 -0.65
C ARG A 161 12.60 18.82 0.35
N PHE A 162 11.60 19.63 0.60
CA PHE A 162 10.39 19.27 1.31
C PHE A 162 9.34 18.76 0.34
N LYS A 163 8.54 17.77 0.77
CA LYS A 163 7.46 17.15 -0.01
C LYS A 163 6.20 17.07 0.83
N LEU A 164 5.07 17.37 0.21
CA LEU A 164 3.76 17.28 0.87
C LEU A 164 2.69 16.98 -0.17
N GLY A 165 1.85 16.01 0.09
CA GLY A 165 0.71 15.74 -0.79
C GLY A 165 -0.06 14.50 -0.45
N PRO A 166 -1.18 14.25 -1.14
CA PRO A 166 -1.96 13.04 -0.97
C PRO A 166 -1.25 11.82 -1.57
N TYR A 167 -1.65 10.66 -1.09
CA TYR A 167 -1.36 9.37 -1.71
C TYR A 167 -2.61 8.51 -1.82
N VAL A 168 -2.58 7.60 -2.78
CA VAL A 168 -3.57 6.53 -2.92
C VAL A 168 -2.83 5.20 -2.99
N SER A 169 -3.28 4.22 -2.21
CA SER A 169 -2.69 2.89 -2.20
C SER A 169 -3.74 1.82 -2.45
N TYR A 170 -3.37 0.83 -3.25
CA TYR A 170 -4.11 -0.41 -3.38
C TYR A 170 -3.44 -1.49 -2.54
N VAL A 171 -4.21 -2.13 -1.65
CA VAL A 171 -3.74 -3.19 -0.76
C VAL A 171 -3.79 -4.52 -1.51
N THR A 172 -2.63 -5.05 -1.87
CA THR A 172 -2.50 -6.31 -2.64
C THR A 172 -2.55 -7.54 -1.73
N SER A 173 -2.05 -7.40 -0.51
CA SER A 173 -2.12 -8.43 0.53
C SER A 173 -2.41 -7.75 1.87
N LYS A 174 -3.25 -8.38 2.67
CA LYS A 174 -3.69 -7.83 3.95
C LYS A 174 -3.86 -8.95 4.96
N LYS A 175 -3.41 -8.71 6.19
CA LYS A 175 -3.52 -9.63 7.30
C LYS A 175 -3.69 -8.84 8.60
N PHE A 176 -4.72 -9.19 9.35
CA PHE A 176 -4.98 -8.68 10.69
C PHE A 176 -5.38 -9.84 11.59
N GLU A 177 -4.41 -10.39 12.27
CA GLU A 177 -4.59 -11.57 13.12
C GLU A 177 -4.01 -11.34 14.52
N GLY A 178 -4.38 -12.20 15.44
CA GLY A 178 -3.82 -12.18 16.76
C GLY A 178 -4.51 -13.16 17.70
N TRP A 179 -4.21 -13.01 18.99
CA TRP A 179 -4.81 -13.82 20.02
C TRP A 179 -4.92 -13.09 21.34
N ALA A 180 -5.94 -13.44 22.10
CA ALA A 180 -6.18 -13.00 23.46
C ALA A 180 -5.76 -14.11 24.43
N TYR A 181 -5.02 -13.76 25.48
CA TYR A 181 -4.44 -14.72 26.41
C TYR A 181 -4.35 -14.20 27.84
N ASP A 182 -4.15 -15.11 28.80
CA ASP A 182 -3.98 -14.81 30.24
C ASP A 182 -5.05 -13.83 30.76
N GLY A 183 -6.29 -14.18 30.51
CA GLY A 183 -7.40 -13.31 30.86
C GLY A 183 -8.73 -14.03 30.93
N TYR A 184 -9.79 -13.24 30.82
CA TYR A 184 -11.15 -13.77 30.74
C TYR A 184 -12.00 -12.92 29.81
N LEU A 185 -12.86 -13.60 29.05
CA LEU A 185 -13.91 -12.99 28.24
C LEU A 185 -15.27 -13.18 28.97
N ARG A 186 -16.03 -12.10 29.11
CA ARG A 186 -17.42 -12.16 29.50
C ARG A 186 -18.28 -12.25 28.26
N ARG A 187 -19.00 -13.37 28.12
CA ARG A 187 -19.86 -13.61 26.95
C ARG A 187 -20.93 -12.55 26.85
N GLN A 188 -21.16 -12.10 25.63
CA GLN A 188 -22.32 -11.28 25.30
C GLN A 188 -23.55 -12.18 25.22
N GLU A 189 -24.58 -11.89 26.01
CA GLU A 189 -25.88 -12.54 25.93
C GLU A 189 -26.83 -11.79 24.98
N GLU A 190 -27.82 -12.51 24.45
CA GLU A 190 -28.82 -11.91 23.56
C GLU A 190 -29.55 -10.76 24.28
N GLY A 191 -29.70 -9.63 23.58
CA GLY A 191 -30.33 -8.41 24.12
C GLY A 191 -29.39 -7.38 24.74
N HIS A 192 -28.10 -7.68 24.89
CA HIS A 192 -27.08 -6.73 25.35
C HIS A 192 -26.20 -6.29 24.17
N PRO A 193 -26.32 -5.06 23.63
CA PRO A 193 -25.69 -4.66 22.38
C PRO A 193 -24.17 -4.61 22.42
N LYS A 194 -23.55 -4.45 23.59
CA LYS A 194 -22.08 -4.42 23.72
C LYS A 194 -21.67 -4.95 25.09
N GLY A 195 -21.45 -6.26 25.16
CA GLY A 195 -20.81 -6.92 26.29
C GLY A 195 -21.54 -6.79 27.62
N ASP A 196 -21.97 -7.91 28.15
CA ASP A 196 -22.60 -7.97 29.47
C ASP A 196 -21.52 -8.05 30.57
N PRO A 197 -21.40 -7.05 31.47
CA PRO A 197 -20.50 -7.13 32.61
C PRO A 197 -20.86 -8.23 33.60
N THR A 198 -22.08 -8.77 33.53
CA THR A 198 -22.57 -9.88 34.35
C THR A 198 -22.46 -11.23 33.64
N GLY A 199 -22.20 -11.25 32.34
CA GLY A 199 -22.12 -12.46 31.50
C GLY A 199 -21.12 -13.50 31.98
N GLN A 200 -21.37 -14.75 31.59
CA GLN A 200 -20.53 -15.88 31.94
C GLN A 200 -19.05 -15.64 31.57
N LYS A 201 -18.16 -15.86 32.54
CA LYS A 201 -16.72 -15.73 32.33
C LYS A 201 -16.13 -16.97 31.67
N VAL A 202 -15.49 -16.80 30.54
CA VAL A 202 -14.66 -17.79 29.88
C VAL A 202 -13.20 -17.43 30.12
N LYS A 203 -12.45 -18.24 30.85
CA LYS A 203 -11.02 -18.03 31.10
C LYS A 203 -10.24 -18.41 29.85
N LEU A 204 -9.24 -17.57 29.48
CA LEU A 204 -8.27 -17.84 28.44
C LEU A 204 -6.90 -18.06 29.07
N GLY A 205 -6.21 -19.12 28.67
CA GLY A 205 -4.84 -19.43 29.06
C GLY A 205 -3.81 -18.83 28.10
N HIS A 206 -2.57 -19.27 28.24
CA HIS A 206 -1.45 -18.80 27.42
C HIS A 206 -1.22 -19.69 26.20
N ASP A 207 -1.44 -20.99 26.36
CA ASP A 207 -1.05 -21.99 25.37
C ASP A 207 -2.03 -22.05 24.19
N GLU A 208 -1.53 -22.56 23.07
CA GLU A 208 -2.34 -22.81 21.88
C GLU A 208 -3.50 -23.78 22.22
N GLY A 209 -4.73 -23.38 21.87
CA GLY A 209 -5.96 -24.09 22.27
C GLY A 209 -6.61 -23.59 23.56
N GLU A 210 -5.88 -22.91 24.46
CA GLU A 210 -6.44 -22.23 25.63
C GLU A 210 -6.68 -20.75 25.41
N ARG A 211 -5.91 -20.13 24.52
CA ARG A 211 -6.05 -18.74 24.08
C ARG A 211 -7.24 -18.58 23.12
N GLY A 212 -7.66 -17.38 22.90
CA GLY A 212 -8.68 -17.04 21.91
C GLY A 212 -8.04 -16.39 20.68
N ASP A 213 -8.05 -17.07 19.53
CA ASP A 213 -7.50 -16.56 18.29
C ASP A 213 -8.52 -15.68 17.55
N TYR A 214 -8.05 -14.72 16.77
CA TYR A 214 -8.89 -13.91 15.89
C TYR A 214 -8.19 -13.58 14.59
N ASP A 215 -8.99 -13.47 13.52
CA ASP A 215 -8.57 -13.04 12.19
C ASP A 215 -9.65 -12.14 11.60
N PHE A 216 -9.26 -10.89 11.28
CA PHE A 216 -10.12 -9.87 10.67
C PHE A 216 -9.57 -9.41 9.31
N SER A 217 -8.75 -10.24 8.68
CA SER A 217 -8.11 -9.92 7.39
C SER A 217 -9.13 -9.62 6.29
N ASP A 218 -10.23 -10.36 6.24
CA ASP A 218 -11.29 -10.19 5.24
C ASP A 218 -12.08 -8.88 5.43
N ASP A 219 -12.11 -8.36 6.64
CA ASP A 219 -12.79 -7.12 6.99
C ASP A 219 -11.95 -5.87 6.68
N MET A 220 -10.69 -6.03 6.28
CA MET A 220 -9.83 -4.93 5.88
C MET A 220 -10.21 -4.38 4.50
N ARG A 221 -9.97 -3.07 4.30
CA ARG A 221 -10.17 -2.37 3.02
C ARG A 221 -9.09 -2.73 2.00
N ASN A 222 -9.45 -2.64 0.72
CA ASN A 222 -8.51 -2.79 -0.39
C ASN A 222 -7.88 -1.46 -0.83
N TRP A 223 -8.41 -0.33 -0.39
CA TRP A 223 -7.93 1.00 -0.75
C TRP A 223 -7.61 1.83 0.48
N GLN A 224 -6.47 2.48 0.44
CA GLN A 224 -6.06 3.47 1.43
C GLN A 224 -5.81 4.81 0.74
N VAL A 225 -6.20 5.87 1.40
CA VAL A 225 -5.89 7.25 1.01
C VAL A 225 -5.33 7.98 2.21
N GLY A 226 -4.40 8.88 1.97
CA GLY A 226 -3.76 9.59 3.05
C GLY A 226 -2.95 10.77 2.56
N VAL A 227 -2.13 11.28 3.45
CA VAL A 227 -1.22 12.39 3.21
C VAL A 227 0.19 11.96 3.57
N ASP A 228 1.14 12.29 2.70
CA ASP A 228 2.57 12.10 2.91
C ASP A 228 3.24 13.44 3.18
N PHE A 229 4.11 13.45 4.19
CA PHE A 229 5.05 14.53 4.49
C PHE A 229 6.45 13.95 4.30
N GLY A 230 7.31 14.61 3.54
CA GLY A 230 8.62 14.05 3.26
C GLY A 230 9.71 15.10 3.11
N ILE A 231 10.94 14.62 3.30
CA ILE A 231 12.16 15.38 3.07
C ILE A 231 13.11 14.50 2.28
N ASP A 232 13.63 15.06 1.17
CA ASP A 232 14.74 14.46 0.42
C ASP A 232 15.99 15.30 0.63
N TRP A 233 17.07 14.64 1.00
CA TRP A 233 18.39 15.27 1.15
C TRP A 233 19.33 14.72 0.09
N ARG A 234 19.75 15.56 -0.84
CA ARG A 234 20.73 15.24 -1.89
C ARG A 234 22.13 15.24 -1.30
N LEU A 235 22.78 14.09 -1.28
CA LEU A 235 24.15 13.92 -0.77
C LEU A 235 25.18 14.26 -1.87
N ASN A 236 24.88 13.88 -3.10
CA ASN A 236 25.68 14.19 -4.28
C ASN A 236 24.80 14.16 -5.56
N ASN A 237 25.41 14.22 -6.74
CA ASN A 237 24.67 14.27 -8.01
C ASN A 237 23.83 13.02 -8.32
N ARG A 238 24.07 11.90 -7.63
CA ARG A 238 23.36 10.63 -7.86
C ARG A 238 22.66 10.09 -6.63
N TRP A 239 23.23 10.26 -5.45
CA TRP A 239 22.73 9.67 -4.22
C TRP A 239 22.10 10.72 -3.32
N GLY A 240 21.01 10.34 -2.70
CA GLY A 240 20.33 11.09 -1.66
C GLY A 240 19.82 10.17 -0.56
N SER A 241 19.30 10.77 0.48
CA SER A 241 18.52 10.12 1.52
C SER A 241 17.12 10.71 1.54
N CYS A 242 16.15 9.94 1.99
CA CYS A 242 14.77 10.37 2.17
C CYS A 242 14.25 9.99 3.54
N ALA A 243 13.39 10.83 4.07
CA ALA A 243 12.60 10.55 5.25
C ALA A 243 11.16 11.01 4.99
N ASP A 244 10.20 10.12 5.14
CA ASP A 244 8.79 10.42 4.87
C ASP A 244 7.93 9.96 6.04
N LEU A 245 6.79 10.60 6.25
CA LEU A 245 5.73 10.23 7.17
C LEU A 245 4.44 10.09 6.38
N SER A 246 3.91 8.88 6.31
CA SER A 246 2.63 8.57 5.68
C SER A 246 1.55 8.47 6.75
N TRP A 247 0.50 9.25 6.60
CA TRP A 247 -0.67 9.23 7.47
C TRP A 247 -1.93 8.88 6.68
N GLY A 248 -2.46 7.68 6.92
CA GLY A 248 -3.74 7.25 6.34
C GLY A 248 -4.92 7.99 6.95
N LEU A 249 -5.76 8.55 6.10
CA LEU A 249 -6.96 9.31 6.50
C LEU A 249 -8.21 8.44 6.58
N ASN A 250 -8.21 7.28 5.94
CA ASN A 250 -9.24 6.27 6.11
C ASN A 250 -8.73 5.12 6.98
N GLY A 251 -9.63 4.58 7.79
CA GLY A 251 -9.31 3.40 8.60
C GLY A 251 -9.05 2.16 7.74
N ILE A 252 -8.32 1.21 8.29
CA ILE A 252 -7.97 -0.05 7.60
C ILE A 252 -9.15 -1.00 7.42
N PHE A 253 -10.20 -0.89 8.24
CA PHE A 253 -11.38 -1.76 8.17
C PHE A 253 -12.51 -1.16 7.33
N LYS A 254 -13.37 -2.03 6.80
CA LYS A 254 -14.61 -1.65 6.11
C LYS A 254 -15.56 -0.95 7.10
N LYS A 255 -16.51 -0.17 6.56
CA LYS A 255 -17.44 0.63 7.40
C LYS A 255 -18.42 -0.20 8.21
N ASP A 256 -18.72 -1.41 7.74
CA ASP A 256 -19.61 -2.39 8.34
C ASP A 256 -18.95 -3.28 9.40
N PHE A 257 -17.65 -3.10 9.61
CA PHE A 257 -16.91 -3.83 10.64
C PHE A 257 -17.05 -3.14 12.00
N GLU A 258 -17.74 -3.79 12.93
CA GLU A 258 -18.07 -3.24 14.26
C GLU A 258 -17.31 -3.89 15.42
N THR A 259 -16.52 -4.94 15.15
CA THR A 259 -15.83 -5.70 16.21
C THR A 259 -14.78 -4.87 16.93
N ILE A 260 -14.08 -3.99 16.21
CA ILE A 260 -13.17 -3.01 16.82
C ILE A 260 -13.85 -1.66 16.78
N GLU A 261 -14.20 -1.13 17.97
CA GLU A 261 -14.99 0.10 18.09
C GLU A 261 -14.31 1.34 17.52
N GLN A 262 -12.98 1.32 17.43
CA GLN A 262 -12.21 2.48 17.04
C GLN A 262 -11.61 2.32 15.67
N THR A 263 -11.67 3.42 14.91
CA THR A 263 -11.05 3.47 13.60
C THR A 263 -9.54 3.40 13.75
N MET A 264 -8.94 2.38 13.12
CA MET A 264 -7.50 2.14 13.09
C MET A 264 -6.89 2.80 11.86
N TYR A 265 -5.97 3.74 12.06
CA TYR A 265 -5.31 4.49 10.99
C TYR A 265 -3.88 4.01 10.80
N PRO A 266 -3.41 3.77 9.56
CA PRO A 266 -2.01 3.45 9.30
C PRO A 266 -1.17 4.74 9.38
N ILE A 267 -0.15 4.73 10.24
CA ILE A 267 0.81 5.84 10.41
C ILE A 267 2.20 5.23 10.39
N TYR A 268 2.98 5.56 9.34
CA TYR A 268 4.30 5.00 9.12
C TYR A 268 5.31 6.07 8.76
N GLY A 269 6.45 6.06 9.43
CA GLY A 269 7.66 6.76 9.03
C GLY A 269 8.49 5.88 8.09
N SER A 270 9.12 6.46 7.09
CA SER A 270 10.04 5.78 6.18
C SER A 270 11.39 6.48 6.19
N ILE A 271 12.47 5.73 6.24
CA ILE A 271 13.83 6.26 6.12
C ILE A 271 14.55 5.45 5.05
N GLY A 272 15.20 6.12 4.10
CA GLY A 272 15.80 5.41 2.99
C GLY A 272 16.82 6.21 2.20
N ILE A 273 17.22 5.60 1.10
CA ILE A 273 18.15 6.16 0.13
C ILE A 273 17.45 6.33 -1.22
N THR A 274 17.88 7.34 -1.95
CA THR A 274 17.43 7.63 -3.31
C THR A 274 18.61 7.62 -4.26
N TYR A 275 18.37 7.19 -5.49
CA TYR A 275 19.34 7.18 -6.56
C TYR A 275 18.77 7.87 -7.80
N GLN A 276 19.44 8.93 -8.25
CA GLN A 276 19.05 9.70 -9.44
C GLN A 276 19.36 8.87 -10.69
N LEU A 277 18.33 8.55 -11.47
CA LEU A 277 18.46 7.79 -12.72
C LEU A 277 18.74 8.70 -13.91
N LYS A 278 18.14 9.90 -13.91
CA LYS A 278 18.29 10.92 -14.96
C LYS A 278 17.97 12.29 -14.39
#